data_96ac4f9adc6680204b6476d04997f1d2
#
_entry.id   96ac4f9adc6680204b6476d04997f1d2
#
_cell.length_a   1.000
_cell.length_b   1.000
_cell.length_c   1.000
_cell.angle_alpha   90.00
_cell.angle_beta   90.00
_cell.angle_gamma   90.00
#
_symmetry.space_group_name_H-M   'P 1'
#
loop_
_entity.id
_entity.type
_entity.pdbx_description
1 polymer ?
#
loop_
_entity_poly.entity_id
_entity_poly.type
_entity_poly.pdbx_seq_one_letter_code
_entity_poly.pdbx_strand_id
1 'polypeptide(L)'
;MGPLFRQSLRFIGLLSFAALLVPSAVEAREPSEFLVDEAVEFDFTPLVLGDFAQAASGSQEPGTDNQPVTVTPGESASAEDASLAKAAQNPIASLISLPIQWNSTPSSQWAPNVELPTGDPDQPTYKTNFKHNQTQNVVNVQPVVPFKVSEGLTLVTRTIVPFISQPWARGTNIQGLGDINPSVFFVPTLKGNFTVGVGPTLIIPSATDTRLGSGRWSGGPTGVLVYSKGKVVAGGLINNVWSFAGGGKNDVNKMLIQPFLNYNLPKGWYLTSSPIITANWMNEDNKGWMVPIGAGVGRVFKLGTQPINTSLSAYYNLVKPEIGGETLAGDWTFRLQAQFLFPTGG
;
A
#
# COMPACT_ATOMS: atom_id res chain seq x y z
N MET A 1 15.41 19.59 -23.94
CA MET A 1 15.06 18.56 -22.92
C MET A 1 15.46 19.12 -21.57
N GLY A 2 14.47 19.46 -20.75
CA GLY A 2 14.68 20.15 -19.49
C GLY A 2 15.19 19.23 -18.38
N PRO A 3 15.68 19.77 -17.26
CA PRO A 3 16.28 19.00 -16.16
C PRO A 3 15.35 17.95 -15.53
N LEU A 4 14.05 18.11 -15.64
CA LEU A 4 13.03 17.15 -15.17
C LEU A 4 13.10 15.79 -15.89
N PHE A 5 13.43 15.78 -17.17
CA PHE A 5 13.57 14.55 -17.95
C PHE A 5 14.81 13.73 -17.54
N ARG A 6 15.88 14.41 -17.12
CA ARG A 6 17.09 13.73 -16.61
C ARG A 6 16.90 13.10 -15.23
N GLN A 7 16.05 13.68 -14.38
CA GLN A 7 15.73 13.09 -13.07
C GLN A 7 14.83 11.87 -13.22
N SER A 8 13.86 11.88 -14.14
CA SER A 8 13.01 10.72 -14.43
C SER A 8 13.82 9.52 -14.95
N LEU A 9 14.86 9.76 -15.77
CA LEU A 9 15.74 8.67 -16.23
C LEU A 9 16.61 8.06 -15.10
N ARG A 10 17.03 8.87 -14.12
CA ARG A 10 17.76 8.35 -12.95
C ARG A 10 16.86 7.50 -12.03
N PHE A 11 15.57 7.80 -12.00
CA PHE A 11 14.59 7.02 -11.25
C PHE A 11 14.34 5.63 -11.85
N ILE A 12 14.31 5.54 -13.20
CA ILE A 12 14.20 4.26 -13.92
C ILE A 12 15.44 3.38 -13.66
N GLY A 13 16.62 3.99 -13.53
CA GLY A 13 17.86 3.28 -13.17
C GLY A 13 17.82 2.67 -11.77
N LEU A 14 17.15 3.31 -10.79
CA LEU A 14 17.00 2.76 -9.42
C LEU A 14 16.02 1.56 -9.38
N LEU A 15 14.99 1.57 -10.20
CA LEU A 15 14.05 0.43 -10.31
C LEU A 15 14.73 -0.80 -10.91
N SER A 16 15.69 -0.62 -11.82
CA SER A 16 16.47 -1.73 -12.40
C SER A 16 17.42 -2.38 -11.38
N PHE A 17 17.85 -1.65 -10.34
CA PHE A 17 18.73 -2.20 -9.30
C PHE A 17 17.98 -3.05 -8.27
N ALA A 18 16.72 -2.76 -8.02
CA ALA A 18 15.87 -3.57 -7.13
C ALA A 18 15.54 -4.95 -7.72
N ALA A 19 15.55 -5.10 -9.06
CA ALA A 19 15.33 -6.38 -9.74
C ALA A 19 16.53 -7.34 -9.65
N LEU A 20 17.73 -6.86 -9.26
CA LEU A 20 18.97 -7.65 -9.21
C LEU A 20 19.22 -8.33 -7.85
N LEU A 21 18.37 -8.13 -6.85
CA LEU A 21 18.51 -8.72 -5.51
C LEU A 21 17.58 -9.91 -5.25
N VAL A 22 16.99 -10.52 -6.29
CA VAL A 22 16.26 -11.77 -6.14
C VAL A 22 17.26 -12.93 -6.26
N PRO A 23 17.50 -13.73 -5.21
CA PRO A 23 18.35 -14.90 -5.33
C PRO A 23 17.72 -15.91 -6.28
N SER A 24 18.54 -16.44 -7.18
CA SER A 24 18.19 -17.48 -8.13
C SER A 24 17.49 -18.65 -7.44
N ALA A 25 16.34 -19.05 -7.94
CA ALA A 25 15.59 -20.20 -7.47
C ALA A 25 16.45 -21.48 -7.62
N VAL A 26 16.66 -22.14 -6.50
CA VAL A 26 17.17 -23.52 -6.48
C VAL A 26 16.01 -24.41 -6.95
N GLU A 27 16.24 -25.11 -8.04
CA GLU A 27 15.35 -26.08 -8.66
C GLU A 27 15.06 -27.23 -7.65
N ALA A 28 13.93 -27.17 -6.97
CA ALA A 28 13.45 -28.27 -6.13
C ALA A 28 12.61 -29.21 -6.98
N ARG A 29 13.09 -30.46 -7.15
CA ARG A 29 12.38 -31.57 -7.80
C ARG A 29 11.01 -31.77 -7.14
N GLU A 30 9.98 -31.87 -8.00
CA GLU A 30 8.62 -32.22 -7.68
C GLU A 30 8.53 -33.58 -6.96
N PRO A 31 7.84 -33.67 -5.81
CA PRO A 31 7.38 -34.96 -5.32
C PRO A 31 5.95 -35.21 -5.81
N SER A 32 5.82 -36.20 -6.69
CA SER A 32 4.63 -37.00 -7.05
C SER A 32 3.26 -36.32 -6.94
N GLU A 33 2.70 -36.06 -8.11
CA GLU A 33 1.28 -35.91 -8.40
C GLU A 33 0.45 -37.06 -7.80
N PHE A 34 -0.09 -36.85 -6.60
CA PHE A 34 -1.20 -37.66 -6.12
C PHE A 34 -2.06 -36.82 -5.16
N LEU A 35 -3.33 -36.60 -5.57
CA LEU A 35 -4.44 -36.12 -4.77
C LEU A 35 -4.51 -34.62 -4.42
N VAL A 36 -4.41 -33.71 -5.38
CA VAL A 36 -4.80 -32.29 -5.19
C VAL A 36 -5.79 -31.80 -6.26
N ASP A 37 -6.30 -32.67 -7.12
CA ASP A 37 -7.10 -32.24 -8.28
C ASP A 37 -8.58 -31.90 -7.98
N GLU A 38 -9.04 -32.02 -6.71
CA GLU A 38 -10.35 -31.56 -6.24
C GLU A 38 -10.30 -30.67 -4.98
N ALA A 39 -9.13 -30.15 -4.62
CA ALA A 39 -9.10 -29.09 -3.63
C ALA A 39 -9.82 -27.89 -4.24
N VAL A 40 -10.93 -27.50 -3.64
CA VAL A 40 -11.63 -26.24 -3.91
C VAL A 40 -10.55 -25.15 -3.92
N GLU A 41 -10.21 -24.69 -5.13
CA GLU A 41 -9.16 -23.70 -5.32
C GLU A 41 -9.72 -22.34 -4.89
N PHE A 42 -9.51 -22.07 -3.61
CA PHE A 42 -9.86 -20.79 -3.03
C PHE A 42 -9.00 -19.70 -3.68
N ASP A 43 -9.65 -18.63 -4.15
CA ASP A 43 -8.95 -17.42 -4.62
C ASP A 43 -8.23 -16.76 -3.45
N PHE A 44 -7.04 -17.27 -3.14
CA PHE A 44 -6.07 -16.63 -2.26
C PHE A 44 -5.34 -15.51 -2.98
N THR A 45 -6.01 -14.75 -3.83
CA THR A 45 -5.42 -13.47 -4.20
C THR A 45 -5.15 -12.78 -2.86
N PRO A 46 -3.89 -12.70 -2.39
CA PRO A 46 -3.63 -12.01 -1.15
C PRO A 46 -4.30 -10.66 -1.33
N LEU A 47 -5.09 -10.25 -0.36
CA LEU A 47 -5.49 -8.87 -0.24
C LEU A 47 -4.14 -8.13 -0.20
N VAL A 48 -3.62 -7.82 -1.39
CA VAL A 48 -2.50 -6.91 -1.52
C VAL A 48 -3.05 -5.65 -0.90
N LEU A 49 -2.80 -5.54 0.40
CA LEU A 49 -3.03 -4.37 1.19
C LEU A 49 -2.13 -3.30 0.59
N GLY A 50 -2.54 -2.87 -0.63
CA GLY A 50 -1.93 -1.78 -1.36
C GLY A 50 -2.14 -0.52 -0.56
N ASP A 51 -1.15 -0.23 0.21
CA ASP A 51 -1.14 0.84 1.15
C ASP A 51 -1.04 2.18 0.49
N PHE A 52 -1.96 3.00 0.84
CA PHE A 52 -2.02 4.40 0.50
C PHE A 52 -1.93 5.22 1.78
N ALA A 53 -0.90 5.89 1.99
CA ALA A 53 -0.78 7.01 2.91
C ALA A 53 0.19 8.00 2.28
N GLN A 54 -0.10 9.17 2.27
CA GLN A 54 0.04 10.25 3.17
C GLN A 54 -0.01 11.63 2.47
N ALA A 55 -0.62 12.48 3.05
CA ALA A 55 -1.31 13.71 2.79
C ALA A 55 -0.52 15.03 2.78
N ALA A 56 -0.91 15.92 2.09
CA ALA A 56 -1.10 17.35 1.86
C ALA A 56 -0.02 18.42 2.10
N SER A 57 0.13 19.32 1.16
CA SER A 57 0.37 20.73 1.47
C SER A 57 -0.35 21.66 0.51
N GLY A 58 -1.08 22.61 1.04
CA GLY A 58 -1.51 23.78 0.30
C GLY A 58 -0.36 24.75 0.17
N SER A 59 -0.15 25.24 -1.02
CA SER A 59 0.71 26.39 -1.28
C SER A 59 0.10 27.63 -0.59
N GLN A 60 0.73 28.16 0.46
CA GLN A 60 0.54 29.54 0.85
C GLN A 60 1.47 30.40 -0.01
N GLU A 61 0.89 31.23 -0.87
CA GLU A 61 1.59 32.43 -1.31
C GLU A 61 1.90 33.31 -0.10
N PRO A 62 3.09 33.92 -0.01
CA PRO A 62 3.40 34.84 1.06
C PRO A 62 2.57 36.12 0.85
N GLY A 63 1.68 36.38 1.80
CA GLY A 63 1.11 37.71 1.96
C GLY A 63 2.26 38.70 2.18
N THR A 64 2.31 39.72 1.36
CA THR A 64 3.22 40.85 1.49
C THR A 64 2.89 41.63 2.76
N ASP A 65 3.60 41.34 3.83
CA ASP A 65 3.70 42.23 4.96
C ASP A 65 5.20 42.49 5.21
N ASN A 66 5.65 43.67 4.76
CA ASN A 66 7.01 44.16 4.88
C ASN A 66 7.28 44.58 6.32
N GLN A 67 7.67 43.65 7.19
CA GLN A 67 8.40 43.93 8.41
C GLN A 67 9.67 43.07 8.42
N PRO A 68 10.83 43.62 8.80
CA PRO A 68 12.05 42.86 8.92
C PRO A 68 11.96 41.97 10.17
N VAL A 69 11.54 40.70 9.98
CA VAL A 69 11.59 39.70 11.04
C VAL A 69 13.03 39.18 11.09
N THR A 70 13.66 39.45 12.23
CA THR A 70 14.97 38.88 12.56
C THR A 70 14.78 37.36 12.77
N VAL A 71 15.02 36.56 11.75
CA VAL A 71 14.85 35.11 11.83
C VAL A 71 16.08 34.51 12.49
N THR A 72 15.90 33.98 13.70
CA THR A 72 16.94 33.19 14.38
C THR A 72 17.15 31.89 13.61
N PRO A 73 18.41 31.42 13.34
CA PRO A 73 18.69 30.25 12.50
C PRO A 73 18.02 28.93 12.95
N GLY A 74 17.52 28.85 14.18
CA GLY A 74 16.82 27.67 14.71
C GLY A 74 15.30 27.62 14.38
N GLU A 75 14.66 28.76 14.08
CA GLU A 75 13.21 28.81 13.77
C GLU A 75 12.92 28.48 12.30
N SER A 76 13.82 28.86 11.39
CA SER A 76 13.69 28.53 9.97
C SER A 76 13.80 27.03 9.70
N ALA A 77 14.70 26.30 10.39
CA ALA A 77 14.84 24.85 10.27
C ALA A 77 13.58 24.10 10.79
N SER A 78 12.96 24.59 11.86
CA SER A 78 11.74 23.96 12.41
C SER A 78 10.51 24.17 11.51
N ALA A 79 10.42 25.29 10.81
CA ALA A 79 9.34 25.58 9.86
C ALA A 79 9.48 24.74 8.58
N GLU A 80 10.70 24.57 8.08
CA GLU A 80 11.01 23.72 6.93
C GLU A 80 10.69 22.23 7.22
N ASP A 81 11.09 21.72 8.38
CA ASP A 81 10.77 20.36 8.79
C ASP A 81 9.26 20.13 8.92
N ALA A 82 8.52 21.12 9.42
CA ALA A 82 7.07 21.05 9.51
C ALA A 82 6.39 21.08 8.13
N SER A 83 6.91 21.84 7.18
CA SER A 83 6.40 21.87 5.81
C SER A 83 6.68 20.58 5.06
N LEU A 84 7.89 20.03 5.21
CA LEU A 84 8.27 18.71 4.66
C LEU A 84 7.43 17.59 5.27
N ALA A 85 7.15 17.63 6.58
CA ALA A 85 6.27 16.66 7.23
C ALA A 85 4.88 16.67 6.59
N LYS A 86 4.30 17.84 6.38
CA LYS A 86 3.00 17.96 5.70
C LYS A 86 3.07 17.49 4.25
N ALA A 87 4.12 17.82 3.52
CA ALA A 87 4.29 17.38 2.14
C ALA A 87 4.49 15.87 2.05
N ALA A 88 5.30 15.27 2.94
CA ALA A 88 5.48 13.82 3.03
C ALA A 88 4.18 13.09 3.35
N GLN A 89 3.26 13.76 3.99
CA GLN A 89 1.97 13.26 4.41
C GLN A 89 0.85 13.44 3.33
N ASN A 90 1.13 13.75 2.05
CA ASN A 90 0.17 13.92 0.93
C ASN A 90 0.36 12.87 -0.17
N PRO A 91 -0.58 11.91 -0.41
CA PRO A 91 -0.45 10.94 -1.50
C PRO A 91 -0.47 11.55 -2.90
N ILE A 92 -0.90 12.80 -3.01
CA ILE A 92 -1.01 13.56 -4.25
C ILE A 92 -0.29 14.92 -4.15
N ALA A 93 0.75 15.00 -3.31
CA ALA A 93 1.58 16.19 -3.21
C ALA A 93 2.34 16.48 -4.52
N SER A 94 2.64 17.74 -4.75
CA SER A 94 3.58 18.16 -5.79
C SER A 94 5.04 17.87 -5.41
N LEU A 95 5.29 16.63 -4.92
CA LEU A 95 6.56 16.17 -4.40
C LEU A 95 6.85 14.77 -4.94
N ILE A 96 7.99 14.57 -5.60
CA ILE A 96 8.42 13.22 -5.97
C ILE A 96 8.80 12.48 -4.69
N SER A 97 8.24 11.29 -4.50
CA SER A 97 8.55 10.47 -3.33
C SER A 97 8.61 8.99 -3.67
N LEU A 98 9.38 8.26 -2.86
CA LEU A 98 9.51 6.81 -2.94
C LEU A 98 9.24 6.20 -1.57
N PRO A 99 8.00 5.92 -1.20
CA PRO A 99 7.67 5.10 -0.05
C PRO A 99 8.09 3.64 -0.28
N ILE A 100 8.74 3.07 0.73
CA ILE A 100 8.96 1.63 0.87
C ILE A 100 8.26 1.24 2.16
N GLN A 101 7.25 0.39 2.05
CA GLN A 101 6.40 0.04 3.16
C GLN A 101 6.37 -1.47 3.36
N TRP A 102 6.71 -1.91 4.55
CA TRP A 102 6.63 -3.31 4.97
C TRP A 102 5.46 -3.50 5.92
N ASN A 103 4.56 -4.41 5.54
CA ASN A 103 3.44 -4.88 6.35
C ASN A 103 3.71 -6.32 6.75
N SER A 104 3.61 -6.61 8.03
CA SER A 104 3.78 -7.94 8.61
C SER A 104 2.54 -8.32 9.41
N THR A 105 1.91 -9.42 9.02
CA THR A 105 0.70 -9.94 9.67
C THR A 105 1.01 -11.34 10.22
N PRO A 106 1.41 -11.44 11.51
CA PRO A 106 1.65 -12.71 12.19
C PRO A 106 0.36 -13.52 12.32
N SER A 107 0.49 -14.81 12.60
CA SER A 107 -0.63 -15.73 12.84
C SER A 107 -1.62 -15.81 11.67
N SER A 108 -1.12 -15.64 10.44
CA SER A 108 -1.89 -15.84 9.22
C SER A 108 -1.91 -17.32 8.85
N GLN A 109 -2.98 -17.74 8.20
CA GLN A 109 -3.17 -19.11 7.68
C GLN A 109 -3.19 -19.09 6.16
N TRP A 110 -2.91 -20.23 5.52
CA TRP A 110 -2.93 -20.33 4.06
C TRP A 110 -4.25 -20.89 3.51
N ALA A 111 -4.98 -21.66 4.32
CA ALA A 111 -6.25 -22.28 3.95
C ALA A 111 -7.13 -22.52 5.19
N PRO A 112 -8.45 -22.59 5.03
CA PRO A 112 -9.35 -22.98 6.13
C PRO A 112 -9.12 -24.44 6.52
N ASN A 113 -9.43 -24.78 7.78
CA ASN A 113 -9.49 -26.18 8.23
C ASN A 113 -10.76 -26.82 7.65
N VAL A 114 -10.57 -27.80 6.78
CA VAL A 114 -11.68 -28.52 6.14
C VAL A 114 -11.67 -30.00 6.52
N GLU A 115 -12.82 -30.64 6.49
CA GLU A 115 -12.96 -32.07 6.61
C GLU A 115 -12.83 -32.70 5.21
N LEU A 116 -11.81 -33.53 5.02
CA LEU A 116 -11.58 -34.27 3.78
C LEU A 116 -11.96 -35.73 3.93
N PRO A 117 -12.58 -36.36 2.92
CA PRO A 117 -12.88 -37.78 2.95
C PRO A 117 -11.58 -38.59 2.94
N THR A 118 -11.49 -39.59 3.80
CA THR A 118 -10.34 -40.51 3.85
C THR A 118 -10.43 -41.64 2.86
N GLY A 119 -11.66 -41.98 2.43
CA GLY A 119 -11.96 -43.21 1.71
C GLY A 119 -12.07 -44.45 2.61
N ASP A 120 -11.86 -44.32 3.92
CA ASP A 120 -12.00 -45.39 4.92
C ASP A 120 -13.39 -45.32 5.53
N PRO A 121 -14.20 -46.40 5.47
CA PRO A 121 -15.52 -46.45 6.06
C PRO A 121 -15.55 -46.25 7.60
N ASP A 122 -14.47 -46.64 8.28
CA ASP A 122 -14.35 -46.54 9.72
C ASP A 122 -13.88 -45.15 10.19
N GLN A 123 -13.24 -44.40 9.28
CA GLN A 123 -12.82 -43.00 9.48
C GLN A 123 -13.20 -42.16 8.24
N PRO A 124 -14.48 -41.84 8.06
CA PRO A 124 -14.95 -41.26 6.80
C PRO A 124 -14.38 -39.88 6.48
N THR A 125 -13.97 -39.13 7.49
CA THR A 125 -13.37 -37.82 7.30
C THR A 125 -12.19 -37.57 8.24
N TYR A 126 -11.23 -36.76 7.84
CA TYR A 126 -10.22 -36.22 8.73
C TYR A 126 -10.19 -34.67 8.62
N LYS A 127 -9.93 -34.02 9.75
CA LYS A 127 -9.76 -32.56 9.78
C LYS A 127 -8.36 -32.20 9.36
N THR A 128 -8.26 -31.42 8.30
CA THR A 128 -6.98 -30.76 7.97
C THR A 128 -6.68 -29.72 9.05
N ASN A 129 -5.64 -29.94 9.84
CA ASN A 129 -5.25 -28.98 10.86
C ASN A 129 -4.18 -28.04 10.29
N PHE A 130 -4.63 -26.98 9.60
CA PHE A 130 -3.75 -25.97 9.03
C PHE A 130 -3.38 -24.86 10.02
N LYS A 131 -3.46 -25.13 11.32
CA LYS A 131 -3.00 -24.18 12.36
C LYS A 131 -1.54 -23.84 12.15
N HIS A 132 -1.31 -22.73 11.49
CA HIS A 132 0.02 -22.27 11.20
C HIS A 132 0.20 -20.87 11.79
N ASN A 133 1.12 -20.75 12.72
CA ASN A 133 1.63 -19.48 13.18
C ASN A 133 2.63 -18.96 12.13
N GLN A 134 2.17 -18.84 10.89
CA GLN A 134 2.94 -18.27 9.81
C GLN A 134 2.74 -16.76 9.76
N THR A 135 3.67 -16.07 9.13
CA THR A 135 3.60 -14.61 8.98
C THR A 135 3.48 -14.27 7.51
N GLN A 136 2.42 -13.55 7.15
CA GLN A 136 2.36 -12.88 5.86
C GLN A 136 3.20 -11.61 5.91
N ASN A 137 4.05 -11.41 4.90
CA ASN A 137 4.81 -10.18 4.73
C ASN A 137 4.56 -9.60 3.34
N VAL A 138 4.33 -8.29 3.28
CA VAL A 138 4.17 -7.55 2.03
C VAL A 138 5.05 -6.31 2.09
N VAL A 139 5.98 -6.20 1.15
CA VAL A 139 6.80 -5.01 0.95
C VAL A 139 6.32 -4.31 -0.30
N ASN A 140 5.77 -3.11 -0.15
CA ASN A 140 5.31 -2.27 -1.25
C ASN A 140 6.36 -1.21 -1.57
N VAL A 141 6.82 -1.15 -2.81
CA VAL A 141 7.62 -0.04 -3.35
C VAL A 141 6.68 0.85 -4.15
N GLN A 142 6.57 2.14 -3.77
CA GLN A 142 5.47 2.98 -4.22
C GLN A 142 5.94 4.34 -4.78
N PRO A 143 6.57 4.39 -5.97
CA PRO A 143 6.95 5.67 -6.59
C PRO A 143 5.73 6.56 -6.83
N VAL A 144 5.82 7.82 -6.39
CA VAL A 144 4.85 8.88 -6.63
C VAL A 144 5.55 9.99 -7.40
N VAL A 145 4.99 10.36 -8.55
CA VAL A 145 5.57 11.38 -9.42
C VAL A 145 4.48 12.37 -9.86
N PRO A 146 4.56 13.64 -9.45
CA PRO A 146 3.67 14.68 -9.93
C PRO A 146 4.18 15.27 -11.25
N PHE A 147 3.25 15.57 -12.15
CA PHE A 147 3.48 16.26 -13.42
C PHE A 147 2.58 17.48 -13.49
N LYS A 148 3.16 18.68 -13.48
CA LYS A 148 2.40 19.92 -13.68
C LYS A 148 1.94 20.00 -15.13
N VAL A 149 0.64 19.86 -15.38
CA VAL A 149 0.03 19.94 -16.71
C VAL A 149 -0.29 21.39 -17.07
N SER A 150 -0.81 22.14 -16.10
CA SER A 150 -1.10 23.57 -16.21
C SER A 150 -1.00 24.22 -14.83
N GLU A 151 -1.22 25.54 -14.75
CA GLU A 151 -1.28 26.22 -13.44
C GLU A 151 -2.45 25.75 -12.56
N GLY A 152 -3.53 25.29 -13.22
CA GLY A 152 -4.73 24.79 -12.53
C GLY A 152 -4.80 23.30 -12.34
N LEU A 153 -3.86 22.51 -12.88
CA LEU A 153 -3.98 21.05 -12.89
C LEU A 153 -2.61 20.36 -12.78
N THR A 154 -2.48 19.50 -11.79
CA THR A 154 -1.36 18.56 -11.63
C THR A 154 -1.87 17.14 -11.86
N LEU A 155 -1.13 16.35 -12.62
CA LEU A 155 -1.33 14.92 -12.77
C LEU A 155 -0.36 14.21 -11.83
N VAL A 156 -0.86 13.39 -10.92
CA VAL A 156 -0.03 12.61 -10.01
C VAL A 156 -0.14 11.14 -10.37
N THR A 157 1.00 10.53 -10.71
CA THR A 157 1.08 9.09 -10.93
C THR A 157 1.59 8.42 -9.68
N ARG A 158 1.00 7.28 -9.33
CA ARG A 158 1.44 6.42 -8.25
C ARG A 158 1.39 4.98 -8.71
N THR A 159 2.46 4.25 -8.50
CA THR A 159 2.52 2.83 -8.84
C THR A 159 2.90 2.04 -7.61
N ILE A 160 2.16 1.00 -7.28
CA ILE A 160 2.48 0.06 -6.21
C ILE A 160 3.07 -1.19 -6.82
N VAL A 161 4.27 -1.56 -6.37
CA VAL A 161 4.96 -2.79 -6.76
C VAL A 161 5.10 -3.64 -5.50
N PRO A 162 4.24 -4.68 -5.31
CA PRO A 162 4.22 -5.48 -4.11
C PRO A 162 5.17 -6.69 -4.23
N PHE A 163 6.01 -6.87 -3.21
CA PHE A 163 6.77 -8.10 -2.98
C PHE A 163 6.12 -8.83 -1.81
N ILE A 164 5.66 -10.05 -2.06
CA ILE A 164 4.79 -10.78 -1.15
C ILE A 164 5.51 -12.04 -0.67
N SER A 165 5.39 -12.31 0.63
CA SER A 165 5.67 -13.61 1.24
C SER A 165 4.38 -14.10 1.88
N GLN A 166 3.69 -15.00 1.16
CA GLN A 166 2.38 -15.53 1.54
C GLN A 166 2.53 -16.88 2.23
N PRO A 167 1.90 -17.10 3.40
CA PRO A 167 1.80 -18.42 4.00
C PRO A 167 1.28 -19.48 3.01
N TRP A 168 1.88 -20.66 3.07
CA TRP A 168 1.50 -21.77 2.24
C TRP A 168 1.59 -23.10 3.00
N ALA A 169 1.27 -24.22 2.32
CA ALA A 169 1.24 -25.54 2.88
C ALA A 169 2.53 -25.94 3.63
N ARG A 170 2.38 -26.78 4.63
CA ARG A 170 3.48 -27.40 5.40
C ARG A 170 4.43 -26.39 6.08
N GLY A 171 3.94 -25.20 6.45
CA GLY A 171 4.76 -24.20 7.12
C GLY A 171 5.74 -23.46 6.20
N THR A 172 5.57 -23.55 4.87
CA THR A 172 6.34 -22.79 3.88
C THR A 172 5.66 -21.48 3.54
N ASN A 173 6.40 -20.57 2.91
CA ASN A 173 5.84 -19.36 2.30
C ASN A 173 6.15 -19.34 0.80
N ILE A 174 5.18 -18.91 -0.01
CA ILE A 174 5.42 -18.55 -1.39
C ILE A 174 5.88 -17.12 -1.42
N GLN A 175 6.95 -16.85 -2.17
CA GLN A 175 7.53 -15.52 -2.28
C GLN A 175 7.62 -15.09 -3.73
N GLY A 176 7.31 -13.84 -3.99
CA GLY A 176 7.41 -13.29 -5.32
C GLY A 176 6.81 -11.90 -5.46
N LEU A 177 6.75 -11.44 -6.70
CA LEU A 177 6.05 -10.23 -7.08
C LEU A 177 4.54 -10.52 -7.14
N GLY A 178 3.74 -9.61 -6.61
CA GLY A 178 2.30 -9.61 -6.81
C GLY A 178 1.87 -8.78 -8.02
N ASP A 179 0.57 -8.51 -8.12
CA ASP A 179 0.02 -7.69 -9.19
C ASP A 179 0.37 -6.21 -8.99
N ILE A 180 0.95 -5.56 -10.02
CA ILE A 180 1.33 -4.15 -9.98
C ILE A 180 0.07 -3.29 -10.11
N ASN A 181 -0.01 -2.24 -9.27
CA ASN A 181 -1.15 -1.34 -9.25
C ASN A 181 -0.76 0.11 -9.57
N PRO A 182 -0.79 0.54 -10.84
CA PRO A 182 -0.68 1.94 -11.22
C PRO A 182 -1.99 2.71 -11.04
N SER A 183 -1.89 3.94 -10.55
CA SER A 183 -2.99 4.90 -10.44
C SER A 183 -2.56 6.25 -10.97
N VAL A 184 -3.51 6.98 -11.52
CA VAL A 184 -3.34 8.34 -12.02
C VAL A 184 -4.39 9.23 -11.37
N PHE A 185 -3.98 10.34 -10.78
CA PHE A 185 -4.87 11.31 -10.15
C PHE A 185 -4.80 12.64 -10.89
N PHE A 186 -5.93 13.17 -11.28
CA PHE A 186 -6.11 14.53 -11.75
C PHE A 186 -6.37 15.40 -10.52
N VAL A 187 -5.45 16.29 -10.22
CA VAL A 187 -5.44 17.12 -9.00
C VAL A 187 -5.58 18.58 -9.41
N PRO A 188 -6.80 19.16 -9.34
CA PRO A 188 -7.00 20.57 -9.60
C PRO A 188 -6.38 21.42 -8.47
N THR A 189 -5.84 22.59 -8.82
CA THR A 189 -5.36 23.57 -7.87
C THR A 189 -6.54 24.25 -7.19
N LEU A 190 -6.79 23.92 -5.93
CA LEU A 190 -7.86 24.49 -5.13
C LEU A 190 -7.30 25.53 -4.15
N LYS A 191 -8.05 26.59 -3.90
CA LYS A 191 -7.74 27.54 -2.80
C LYS A 191 -8.20 26.95 -1.48
N GLY A 192 -7.42 27.14 -0.44
CA GLY A 192 -7.78 26.72 0.92
C GLY A 192 -7.03 25.48 1.40
N ASN A 193 -7.63 24.75 2.34
CA ASN A 193 -6.97 23.65 3.06
C ASN A 193 -7.28 22.25 2.47
N PHE A 194 -7.99 22.19 1.36
CA PHE A 194 -8.38 20.93 0.73
C PHE A 194 -7.57 20.65 -0.53
N THR A 195 -7.17 19.40 -0.71
CA THR A 195 -6.65 18.85 -1.96
C THR A 195 -7.52 17.68 -2.36
N VAL A 196 -7.92 17.62 -3.61
CA VAL A 196 -8.76 16.54 -4.17
C VAL A 196 -8.06 15.98 -5.38
N GLY A 197 -8.06 14.67 -5.51
CA GLY A 197 -7.60 13.98 -6.71
C GLY A 197 -8.59 12.89 -7.11
N VAL A 198 -8.87 12.77 -8.39
CA VAL A 198 -9.72 11.70 -8.94
C VAL A 198 -9.07 11.14 -10.19
N GLY A 199 -9.31 9.87 -10.48
CA GLY A 199 -8.79 9.28 -11.70
C GLY A 199 -8.96 7.77 -11.77
N PRO A 200 -8.31 7.11 -12.73
CA PRO A 200 -8.33 5.67 -12.87
C PRO A 200 -7.23 5.00 -12.04
N THR A 201 -7.50 3.77 -11.62
CA THR A 201 -6.51 2.81 -11.12
C THR A 201 -6.62 1.50 -11.89
N LEU A 202 -5.51 0.81 -12.07
CA LEU A 202 -5.43 -0.47 -12.76
C LEU A 202 -4.72 -1.50 -11.88
N ILE A 203 -5.05 -2.77 -12.08
CA ILE A 203 -4.29 -3.91 -11.58
C ILE A 203 -3.76 -4.66 -12.80
N ILE A 204 -2.46 -4.79 -12.88
CA ILE A 204 -1.76 -5.51 -13.96
C ILE A 204 -1.43 -6.91 -13.44
N PRO A 205 -1.84 -7.99 -14.11
CA PRO A 205 -1.55 -9.37 -13.71
C PRO A 205 -0.07 -9.69 -13.93
N SER A 206 0.79 -9.16 -13.07
CA SER A 206 2.25 -9.25 -13.13
C SER A 206 2.83 -10.21 -12.08
N ALA A 207 1.98 -10.87 -11.30
CA ALA A 207 2.42 -11.78 -10.27
C ALA A 207 3.31 -12.89 -10.84
N THR A 208 4.42 -13.19 -10.15
CA THR A 208 5.38 -14.23 -10.56
C THR A 208 4.90 -15.64 -10.23
N ASP A 209 3.86 -15.75 -9.40
CA ASP A 209 3.18 -17.00 -9.05
C ASP A 209 1.67 -16.74 -9.05
N THR A 210 0.87 -17.67 -9.59
CA THR A 210 -0.58 -17.55 -9.69
C THR A 210 -1.27 -17.40 -8.33
N ARG A 211 -0.63 -17.78 -7.25
CA ARG A 211 -1.09 -17.67 -5.88
C ARG A 211 -0.80 -16.30 -5.26
N LEU A 212 -0.05 -15.44 -5.93
CA LEU A 212 0.32 -14.08 -5.50
C LEU A 212 -0.42 -12.98 -6.27
N GLY A 213 -1.25 -13.34 -7.23
CA GLY A 213 -2.01 -12.41 -8.05
C GLY A 213 -3.32 -12.97 -8.57
N SER A 214 -4.12 -12.12 -9.16
CA SER A 214 -5.44 -12.51 -9.69
C SER A 214 -5.39 -13.15 -11.08
N GLY A 215 -4.30 -12.98 -11.83
CA GLY A 215 -4.24 -13.34 -13.24
C GLY A 215 -5.20 -12.54 -14.12
N ARG A 216 -5.83 -11.48 -13.60
CA ARG A 216 -6.84 -10.67 -14.26
C ARG A 216 -6.40 -9.21 -14.36
N TRP A 217 -6.57 -8.63 -15.54
CA TRP A 217 -6.58 -7.19 -15.70
C TRP A 217 -7.82 -6.63 -15.03
N SER A 218 -7.62 -5.75 -14.06
CA SER A 218 -8.72 -5.11 -13.35
C SER A 218 -8.52 -3.60 -13.33
N GLY A 219 -9.59 -2.85 -13.25
CA GLY A 219 -9.52 -1.39 -13.21
C GLY A 219 -10.78 -0.77 -12.69
N GLY A 220 -10.67 0.51 -12.34
CA GLY A 220 -11.80 1.27 -11.84
C GLY A 220 -11.43 2.67 -11.41
N PRO A 221 -12.39 3.43 -10.85
CA PRO A 221 -12.15 4.77 -10.35
C PRO A 221 -11.40 4.76 -9.03
N THR A 222 -10.58 5.79 -8.83
CA THR A 222 -9.95 6.11 -7.55
C THR A 222 -10.17 7.59 -7.24
N GLY A 223 -10.32 7.89 -5.95
CA GLY A 223 -10.46 9.27 -5.46
C GLY A 223 -9.76 9.46 -4.14
N VAL A 224 -9.26 10.65 -3.90
CA VAL A 224 -8.60 11.04 -2.67
C VAL A 224 -9.01 12.45 -2.29
N LEU A 225 -9.31 12.64 -1.01
CA LEU A 225 -9.59 13.94 -0.40
C LEU A 225 -8.62 14.14 0.76
N VAL A 226 -8.00 15.30 0.80
CA VAL A 226 -7.08 15.67 1.86
C VAL A 226 -7.45 17.03 2.44
N TYR A 227 -7.44 17.12 3.76
CA TYR A 227 -7.54 18.36 4.53
C TYR A 227 -6.25 18.60 5.30
N SER A 228 -5.66 19.78 5.15
CA SER A 228 -4.43 20.16 5.84
C SER A 228 -4.54 21.56 6.45
N LYS A 229 -4.57 21.63 7.78
CA LYS A 229 -4.59 22.91 8.51
C LYS A 229 -3.84 22.80 9.83
N GLY A 230 -2.96 23.76 10.09
CA GLY A 230 -2.20 23.79 11.34
C GLY A 230 -1.36 22.51 11.53
N LYS A 231 -1.60 21.78 12.60
CA LYS A 231 -0.92 20.52 12.94
C LYS A 231 -1.63 19.28 12.39
N VAL A 232 -2.82 19.43 11.84
CA VAL A 232 -3.66 18.32 11.41
C VAL A 232 -3.55 18.13 9.90
N VAL A 233 -3.37 16.89 9.52
CA VAL A 233 -3.53 16.42 8.16
C VAL A 233 -4.44 15.20 8.20
N ALA A 234 -5.60 15.28 7.54
CA ALA A 234 -6.60 14.22 7.54
C ALA A 234 -7.18 14.03 6.15
N GLY A 235 -7.67 12.85 5.87
CA GLY A 235 -8.29 12.59 4.59
C GLY A 235 -8.69 11.15 4.40
N GLY A 236 -8.93 10.78 3.16
CA GLY A 236 -9.26 9.43 2.79
C GLY A 236 -9.06 9.20 1.30
N LEU A 237 -8.68 7.99 0.99
CA LEU A 237 -8.62 7.48 -0.37
C LEU A 237 -9.65 6.36 -0.51
N ILE A 238 -10.29 6.30 -1.65
CA ILE A 238 -11.22 5.23 -2.02
C ILE A 238 -10.97 4.78 -3.46
N ASN A 239 -11.05 3.50 -3.70
CA ASN A 239 -11.15 2.95 -5.04
C ASN A 239 -12.04 1.71 -5.06
N ASN A 240 -12.52 1.34 -6.24
CA ASN A 240 -13.07 0.03 -6.52
C ASN A 240 -12.57 -0.43 -7.89
N VAL A 241 -12.21 -1.70 -8.00
CA VAL A 241 -11.70 -2.30 -9.23
C VAL A 241 -12.52 -3.51 -9.62
N TRP A 242 -12.74 -3.68 -10.92
CA TRP A 242 -13.43 -4.83 -11.52
C TRP A 242 -12.52 -5.46 -12.57
N SER A 243 -12.52 -6.79 -12.66
CA SER A 243 -11.84 -7.50 -13.74
C SER A 243 -12.56 -7.27 -15.07
N PHE A 244 -11.78 -7.10 -16.15
CA PHE A 244 -12.29 -6.92 -17.51
C PHE A 244 -11.57 -7.79 -18.56
N ALA A 245 -10.40 -8.36 -18.23
CA ALA A 245 -9.65 -9.22 -19.13
C ALA A 245 -8.70 -10.14 -18.34
N GLY A 246 -8.13 -11.16 -19.01
CA GLY A 246 -7.16 -12.10 -18.47
C GLY A 246 -7.71 -13.49 -18.24
N GLY A 247 -6.82 -14.45 -17.91
CA GLY A 247 -7.14 -15.89 -17.79
C GLY A 247 -7.26 -16.41 -16.37
N GLY A 248 -7.30 -15.53 -15.35
CA GLY A 248 -7.47 -15.91 -13.95
C GLY A 248 -8.81 -16.63 -13.73
N LYS A 249 -8.86 -17.58 -12.78
CA LYS A 249 -10.04 -18.43 -12.55
C LYS A 249 -11.25 -17.63 -12.04
N ASN A 250 -11.02 -16.66 -11.17
CA ASN A 250 -12.10 -15.91 -10.53
C ASN A 250 -12.14 -14.46 -11.01
N ASP A 251 -13.33 -13.90 -11.09
CA ASP A 251 -13.50 -12.48 -11.34
C ASP A 251 -13.09 -11.65 -10.13
N VAL A 252 -12.66 -10.43 -10.38
CA VAL A 252 -12.25 -9.47 -9.36
C VAL A 252 -13.30 -8.38 -9.23
N ASN A 253 -13.76 -8.14 -8.02
CA ASN A 253 -14.53 -6.96 -7.64
C ASN A 253 -14.12 -6.61 -6.20
N LYS A 254 -13.20 -5.64 -6.06
CA LYS A 254 -12.58 -5.30 -4.78
C LYS A 254 -12.63 -3.80 -4.55
N MET A 255 -12.96 -3.42 -3.33
CA MET A 255 -12.94 -2.04 -2.85
C MET A 255 -11.82 -1.84 -1.83
N LEU A 256 -11.24 -0.65 -1.84
CA LEU A 256 -10.33 -0.18 -0.81
C LEU A 256 -10.77 1.19 -0.34
N ILE A 257 -10.84 1.37 0.98
CA ILE A 257 -11.02 2.66 1.64
C ILE A 257 -9.89 2.83 2.64
N GLN A 258 -9.19 3.95 2.56
CA GLN A 258 -8.13 4.27 3.49
C GLN A 258 -8.35 5.67 4.08
N PRO A 259 -9.01 5.78 5.23
CA PRO A 259 -9.00 6.99 6.01
C PRO A 259 -7.60 7.20 6.61
N PHE A 260 -7.17 8.44 6.74
CA PHE A 260 -5.93 8.76 7.43
C PHE A 260 -6.04 10.04 8.25
N LEU A 261 -5.32 10.04 9.36
CA LEU A 261 -5.21 11.18 10.29
C LEU A 261 -3.78 11.27 10.79
N ASN A 262 -3.16 12.42 10.58
CA ASN A 262 -1.84 12.75 11.11
C ASN A 262 -1.91 13.98 11.98
N TYR A 263 -1.26 13.93 13.14
CA TYR A 263 -1.12 15.05 14.05
C TYR A 263 0.37 15.39 14.21
N ASN A 264 0.79 16.49 13.62
CA ASN A 264 2.17 16.94 13.60
C ASN A 264 2.61 17.53 14.93
N LEU A 265 3.75 17.06 15.41
CA LEU A 265 4.41 17.45 16.65
C LEU A 265 5.72 18.22 16.34
N PRO A 266 6.35 18.88 17.33
CA PRO A 266 7.63 19.54 17.14
C PRO A 266 8.73 18.58 16.65
N LYS A 267 9.74 19.13 15.98
CA LYS A 267 10.96 18.41 15.50
C LYS A 267 10.66 17.29 14.52
N GLY A 268 9.64 17.47 13.67
CA GLY A 268 9.27 16.53 12.59
C GLY A 268 8.56 15.25 13.05
N TRP A 269 8.27 15.09 14.35
CA TRP A 269 7.49 13.98 14.87
C TRP A 269 6.01 14.12 14.50
N TYR A 270 5.29 13.02 14.39
CA TYR A 270 3.84 13.00 14.21
C TYR A 270 3.22 11.71 14.75
N LEU A 271 1.97 11.80 15.15
CA LEU A 271 1.10 10.64 15.38
C LEU A 271 0.33 10.37 14.10
N THR A 272 0.14 9.11 13.76
CA THR A 272 -0.53 8.70 12.53
C THR A 272 -1.52 7.59 12.78
N SER A 273 -2.64 7.61 12.06
CA SER A 273 -3.54 6.48 11.89
C SER A 273 -3.93 6.43 10.42
N SER A 274 -3.70 5.31 9.76
CA SER A 274 -3.99 5.12 8.34
C SER A 274 -4.35 3.64 8.08
N PRO A 275 -5.48 3.17 8.66
CA PRO A 275 -5.96 1.82 8.44
C PRO A 275 -6.39 1.63 6.98
N ILE A 276 -6.20 0.42 6.44
CA ILE A 276 -6.63 0.05 5.09
C ILE A 276 -7.80 -0.90 5.22
N ILE A 277 -8.96 -0.39 4.90
CA ILE A 277 -10.21 -1.16 4.88
C ILE A 277 -10.38 -1.69 3.47
N THR A 278 -10.59 -2.99 3.34
CA THR A 278 -10.86 -3.61 2.04
C THR A 278 -12.12 -4.45 2.07
N ALA A 279 -12.75 -4.58 0.91
CA ALA A 279 -13.86 -5.50 0.70
C ALA A 279 -13.65 -6.26 -0.61
N ASN A 280 -13.80 -7.59 -0.56
CA ASN A 280 -13.94 -8.43 -1.75
C ASN A 280 -15.43 -8.73 -1.92
N TRP A 281 -16.05 -8.12 -2.93
CA TRP A 281 -17.48 -8.27 -3.21
C TRP A 281 -17.83 -9.63 -3.82
N MET A 282 -16.83 -10.41 -4.23
CA MET A 282 -17.01 -11.76 -4.75
C MET A 282 -17.21 -12.80 -3.63
N ASN A 283 -16.88 -12.46 -2.38
CA ASN A 283 -17.13 -13.33 -1.24
C ASN A 283 -18.61 -13.28 -0.84
N GLU A 284 -19.18 -14.46 -0.61
CA GLU A 284 -20.57 -14.60 -0.17
C GLU A 284 -20.81 -13.98 1.23
N ASP A 285 -22.03 -13.59 1.53
CA ASP A 285 -22.51 -13.16 2.85
C ASP A 285 -21.71 -12.01 3.51
N ASN A 286 -21.15 -11.08 2.72
CA ASN A 286 -20.31 -9.99 3.22
C ASN A 286 -19.04 -10.42 3.97
N LYS A 287 -18.59 -11.66 3.79
CA LYS A 287 -17.40 -12.21 4.45
C LYS A 287 -16.08 -11.76 3.84
N GLY A 288 -16.10 -10.87 2.86
CA GLY A 288 -14.93 -10.34 2.18
C GLY A 288 -14.30 -9.10 2.82
N TRP A 289 -14.73 -8.68 4.01
CA TRP A 289 -14.25 -7.45 4.64
C TRP A 289 -13.00 -7.67 5.48
N MET A 290 -12.05 -6.73 5.35
CA MET A 290 -10.95 -6.51 6.27
C MET A 290 -11.07 -5.10 6.85
N VAL A 291 -11.24 -5.00 8.17
CA VAL A 291 -11.40 -3.70 8.86
C VAL A 291 -10.38 -3.62 10.00
N PRO A 292 -9.21 -3.04 9.76
CA PRO A 292 -8.22 -2.78 10.79
C PRO A 292 -8.51 -1.47 11.53
N ILE A 293 -8.08 -1.38 12.79
CA ILE A 293 -8.02 -0.16 13.58
C ILE A 293 -6.67 -0.06 14.28
N GLY A 294 -6.06 1.10 14.31
CA GLY A 294 -4.76 1.26 14.93
C GLY A 294 -4.15 2.61 14.68
N ALA A 295 -2.94 2.77 15.19
CA ALA A 295 -2.19 4.01 15.08
C ALA A 295 -0.69 3.74 15.10
N GLY A 296 0.09 4.78 14.92
CA GLY A 296 1.53 4.74 14.92
C GLY A 296 2.16 6.09 15.21
N VAL A 297 3.46 6.10 15.14
CA VAL A 297 4.29 7.28 15.29
C VAL A 297 5.25 7.35 14.11
N GLY A 298 5.51 8.55 13.63
CA GLY A 298 6.47 8.78 12.58
C GLY A 298 7.32 10.01 12.81
N ARG A 299 8.35 10.14 12.00
CA ARG A 299 9.24 11.30 12.01
C ARG A 299 9.77 11.61 10.63
N VAL A 300 9.71 12.88 10.27
CA VAL A 300 10.41 13.45 9.12
C VAL A 300 11.71 14.07 9.60
N PHE A 301 12.81 13.73 8.95
CA PHE A 301 14.14 14.24 9.26
C PHE A 301 15.01 14.23 8.01
N LYS A 302 16.16 14.90 8.08
CA LYS A 302 17.15 14.86 7.00
C LYS A 302 18.31 13.91 7.36
N LEU A 303 18.67 13.03 6.44
CA LEU A 303 19.89 12.24 6.50
C LEU A 303 20.90 12.85 5.51
N GLY A 304 21.82 13.65 6.03
CA GLY A 304 22.59 14.56 5.18
C GLY A 304 21.68 15.58 4.50
N THR A 305 21.66 15.57 3.17
CA THR A 305 20.79 16.45 2.35
C THR A 305 19.47 15.79 1.97
N GLN A 306 19.31 14.47 2.22
CA GLN A 306 18.14 13.71 1.81
C GLN A 306 17.04 13.75 2.90
N PRO A 307 15.88 14.36 2.65
CA PRO A 307 14.74 14.26 3.54
C PRO A 307 14.14 12.84 3.50
N ILE A 308 13.86 12.30 4.67
CA ILE A 308 13.26 10.97 4.84
C ILE A 308 12.11 11.08 5.83
N ASN A 309 11.03 10.38 5.50
CA ASN A 309 9.90 10.17 6.39
C ASN A 309 9.88 8.70 6.82
N THR A 310 9.86 8.45 8.12
CA THR A 310 9.76 7.08 8.66
C THR A 310 8.56 6.98 9.59
N SER A 311 7.89 5.83 9.61
CA SER A 311 6.83 5.57 10.57
C SER A 311 6.74 4.10 10.95
N LEU A 312 6.26 3.85 12.17
CA LEU A 312 5.93 2.54 12.71
C LEU A 312 4.50 2.59 13.22
N SER A 313 3.67 1.63 12.80
CA SER A 313 2.26 1.56 13.18
C SER A 313 1.87 0.11 13.50
N ALA A 314 0.83 -0.04 14.32
CA ALA A 314 0.21 -1.32 14.62
C ALA A 314 -1.30 -1.20 14.43
N TYR A 315 -1.90 -2.18 13.77
CA TYR A 315 -3.32 -2.24 13.47
C TYR A 315 -3.88 -3.58 13.96
N TYR A 316 -4.97 -3.53 14.71
CA TYR A 316 -5.76 -4.69 15.08
C TYR A 316 -6.85 -4.90 14.03
N ASN A 317 -6.94 -6.11 13.48
CA ASN A 317 -7.89 -6.49 12.44
C ASN A 317 -9.23 -6.85 13.07
N LEU A 318 -10.10 -5.86 13.28
CA LEU A 318 -11.43 -6.02 13.92
C LEU A 318 -12.35 -6.95 13.14
N VAL A 319 -12.35 -6.80 11.81
CA VAL A 319 -13.08 -7.68 10.89
C VAL A 319 -12.04 -8.28 9.96
N LYS A 320 -12.13 -9.57 9.76
CA LYS A 320 -11.24 -10.34 8.89
C LYS A 320 -12.06 -11.10 7.86
N PRO A 321 -11.55 -11.26 6.63
CA PRO A 321 -12.24 -12.06 5.64
C PRO A 321 -12.32 -13.52 6.10
N GLU A 322 -13.48 -14.12 5.85
CA GLU A 322 -13.75 -15.51 6.20
C GLU A 322 -13.87 -16.35 4.93
N ILE A 323 -13.31 -17.54 4.97
CA ILE A 323 -13.44 -18.57 3.94
C ILE A 323 -13.73 -19.88 4.63
N GLY A 324 -14.81 -20.56 4.22
CA GLY A 324 -15.23 -21.81 4.87
C GLY A 324 -15.56 -21.67 6.36
N GLY A 325 -15.95 -20.47 6.81
CA GLY A 325 -16.27 -20.19 8.22
C GLY A 325 -15.04 -19.91 9.11
N GLU A 326 -13.85 -19.79 8.53
CA GLU A 326 -12.61 -19.47 9.24
C GLU A 326 -11.96 -18.20 8.74
N THR A 327 -11.30 -17.46 9.64
CA THR A 327 -10.50 -16.28 9.30
C THR A 327 -9.07 -16.70 8.97
N LEU A 328 -8.55 -16.23 7.83
CA LEU A 328 -7.20 -16.57 7.38
C LEU A 328 -6.17 -15.51 7.76
N ALA A 329 -6.59 -14.27 7.96
CA ALA A 329 -5.72 -13.17 8.38
C ALA A 329 -5.45 -13.20 9.89
N GLY A 330 -4.23 -12.89 10.29
CA GLY A 330 -3.88 -12.71 11.69
C GLY A 330 -4.56 -11.50 12.33
N ASP A 331 -4.56 -11.44 13.67
CA ASP A 331 -5.22 -10.38 14.44
C ASP A 331 -4.53 -9.04 14.34
N TRP A 332 -3.22 -9.03 14.16
CA TRP A 332 -2.41 -7.83 14.11
C TRP A 332 -1.69 -7.67 12.78
N THR A 333 -1.61 -6.44 12.30
CA THR A 333 -0.74 -6.04 11.20
C THR A 333 0.19 -4.93 11.69
N PHE A 334 1.50 -5.17 11.61
CA PHE A 334 2.53 -4.19 11.89
C PHE A 334 3.02 -3.58 10.60
N ARG A 335 3.18 -2.26 10.59
CA ARG A 335 3.64 -1.52 9.41
C ARG A 335 4.85 -0.69 9.74
N LEU A 336 5.92 -0.89 8.97
CA LEU A 336 7.11 -0.05 8.95
C LEU A 336 7.19 0.63 7.58
N GLN A 337 7.38 1.94 7.56
CA GLN A 337 7.55 2.71 6.33
C GLN A 337 8.80 3.55 6.38
N ALA A 338 9.52 3.62 5.26
CA ALA A 338 10.56 4.58 4.95
C ALA A 338 10.24 5.23 3.60
N GLN A 339 10.12 6.57 3.57
CA GLN A 339 9.78 7.31 2.38
C GLN A 339 10.88 8.33 2.09
N PHE A 340 11.50 8.20 0.93
CA PHE A 340 12.47 9.17 0.42
C PHE A 340 11.73 10.28 -0.30
N LEU A 341 12.07 11.53 0.02
CA LEU A 341 11.42 12.72 -0.49
C LEU A 341 12.39 13.46 -1.40
N PHE A 342 11.94 13.82 -2.61
CA PHE A 342 12.75 14.53 -3.59
C PHE A 342 12.04 15.86 -3.92
N PRO A 343 12.31 16.94 -3.14
CA PRO A 343 11.76 18.25 -3.43
C PRO A 343 12.11 18.67 -4.85
N THR A 344 11.12 18.93 -5.68
CA THR A 344 11.32 19.55 -6.98
C THR A 344 11.65 21.00 -6.70
N GLY A 345 12.91 21.40 -6.93
CA GLY A 345 13.31 22.81 -6.84
C GLY A 345 12.38 23.66 -7.70
N GLY A 346 11.84 24.74 -7.12
CA GLY A 346 11.04 25.72 -7.80
C GLY A 346 11.81 26.49 -8.87
#